data_8c722398e07db58c46a0e588c1bd0782
#
_entry.id   8c722398e07db58c46a0e588c1bd0782
#
_cell.length_a   1.000
_cell.length_b   1.000
_cell.length_c   1.000
_cell.angle_alpha   90.00
_cell.angle_beta   90.00
_cell.angle_gamma   90.00
#
_symmetry.space_group_name_H-M   'P 1'
#
loop_
_entity.id
_entity.type
_entity.pdbx_description
1 polymer ?
#
loop_
_entity_poly.entity_id
_entity_poly.type
_entity_poly.pdbx_seq_one_letter_code
_entity_poly.pdbx_strand_id
1 'polypeptide(L)'
;MYGPSVSVTHVRGTSWMHRLDPVAKFAWLLPAGIFCFTTYSPLPLLAVFLFSILIALTSKIIKPLAKILLIFTPITASIIVIQSLAPAICGNHCGTPLAVGPFHIYSEGLSHAISLMLRVASFQTMAFALILTTHPSDLFASLARMRVPYLINFMISMTLQLVPVLQREVQLVLAAQRSRGMKGTGFGSIVPSFVPVAAGAVERVQQLAISLESRAFGSKGVKTSYRRVPSGPFDLFVGVLGITTMTALTTYGLANWGQSASTPLQFDPLVATAMFLFGIIVFVGVILIAIRALITS
;
A
#
# COMPACT_ATOMS: atom_id res chain seq x y z
N MET A 1 -14.94 12.65 20.98
CA MET A 1 -14.69 13.18 19.61
C MET A 1 -13.75 12.23 18.93
N TYR A 2 -14.21 11.50 17.92
CA TYR A 2 -13.36 10.65 17.11
C TYR A 2 -12.55 11.54 16.17
N GLY A 3 -11.23 11.58 16.35
CA GLY A 3 -10.35 12.09 15.32
C GLY A 3 -10.59 11.32 14.01
N PRO A 4 -10.38 11.94 12.83
CA PRO A 4 -10.53 11.25 11.57
C PRO A 4 -9.48 10.13 11.51
N SER A 5 -9.89 8.91 11.91
CA SER A 5 -9.09 7.74 11.59
C SER A 5 -8.94 7.73 10.08
N VAL A 6 -7.71 7.84 9.60
CA VAL A 6 -7.38 7.63 8.19
C VAL A 6 -7.58 6.13 7.93
N SER A 7 -8.83 5.72 7.88
CA SER A 7 -9.15 4.36 7.46
C SER A 7 -8.93 4.34 5.95
N VAL A 8 -7.92 3.60 5.51
CA VAL A 8 -7.75 3.23 4.10
C VAL A 8 -8.88 2.26 3.78
N THR A 9 -10.09 2.81 3.58
CA THR A 9 -11.28 2.02 3.31
C THR A 9 -11.55 2.05 1.81
N HIS A 10 -12.01 0.93 1.30
CA HIS A 10 -12.52 0.81 -0.06
C HIS A 10 -13.49 1.95 -0.37
N VAL A 11 -13.25 2.67 -1.47
CA VAL A 11 -14.12 3.73 -1.96
C VAL A 11 -15.19 3.09 -2.84
N ARG A 12 -16.45 3.21 -2.44
CA ARG A 12 -17.56 2.73 -3.29
C ARG A 12 -17.60 3.55 -4.57
N GLY A 13 -17.45 2.89 -5.70
CA GLY A 13 -17.46 3.51 -7.03
C GLY A 13 -18.04 2.56 -8.09
N THR A 14 -18.45 3.12 -9.21
CA THR A 14 -19.00 2.39 -10.35
C THR A 14 -18.08 2.39 -11.56
N SER A 15 -16.83 2.84 -11.40
CA SER A 15 -15.88 2.91 -12.50
C SER A 15 -15.47 1.50 -12.99
N TRP A 16 -14.94 1.43 -14.21
CA TRP A 16 -14.50 0.18 -14.80
C TRP A 16 -13.53 -0.61 -13.90
N MET A 17 -12.63 0.10 -13.20
CA MET A 17 -11.67 -0.50 -12.26
C MET A 17 -12.36 -1.15 -11.05
N HIS A 18 -13.47 -0.60 -10.55
CA HIS A 18 -14.22 -1.20 -9.44
C HIS A 18 -14.93 -2.49 -9.86
N ARG A 19 -15.31 -2.63 -11.14
CA ARG A 19 -15.99 -3.81 -11.69
C ARG A 19 -15.03 -4.93 -12.08
N LEU A 20 -13.75 -4.59 -12.31
CA LEU A 20 -12.73 -5.53 -12.73
C LEU A 20 -12.47 -6.58 -11.64
N ASP A 21 -12.29 -7.83 -12.04
CA ASP A 21 -11.96 -8.94 -11.14
C ASP A 21 -10.67 -8.62 -10.35
N PRO A 22 -10.66 -8.79 -9.02
CA PRO A 22 -9.46 -8.60 -8.20
C PRO A 22 -8.24 -9.38 -8.68
N VAL A 23 -8.41 -10.61 -9.19
CA VAL A 23 -7.31 -11.41 -9.75
C VAL A 23 -6.65 -10.72 -10.93
N ALA A 24 -7.45 -10.14 -11.84
CA ALA A 24 -6.92 -9.40 -12.97
C ALA A 24 -6.11 -8.17 -12.53
N LYS A 25 -6.51 -7.49 -11.45
CA LYS A 25 -5.75 -6.36 -10.88
C LYS A 25 -4.42 -6.79 -10.29
N PHE A 26 -4.37 -7.93 -9.59
CA PHE A 26 -3.12 -8.50 -9.10
C PHE A 26 -2.19 -8.94 -10.22
N ALA A 27 -2.75 -9.42 -11.33
CA ALA A 27 -2.00 -9.76 -12.53
C ALA A 27 -1.25 -8.56 -13.13
N TRP A 28 -1.70 -7.34 -12.86
CA TRP A 28 -0.98 -6.11 -13.20
C TRP A 28 0.02 -5.69 -12.13
N LEU A 29 -0.39 -5.77 -10.86
CA LEU A 29 0.40 -5.24 -9.75
C LEU A 29 1.71 -6.01 -9.54
N LEU A 30 1.67 -7.35 -9.57
CA LEU A 30 2.85 -8.17 -9.28
C LEU A 30 3.97 -7.95 -10.31
N PRO A 31 3.73 -8.08 -11.64
CA PRO A 31 4.78 -7.82 -12.62
C PRO A 31 5.20 -6.35 -12.65
N ALA A 32 4.29 -5.40 -12.40
CA ALA A 32 4.65 -3.99 -12.28
C ALA A 32 5.59 -3.74 -11.11
N GLY A 33 5.37 -4.41 -9.97
CA GLY A 33 6.29 -4.37 -8.84
C GLY A 33 7.67 -4.88 -9.23
N ILE A 34 7.75 -6.05 -9.85
CA ILE A 34 9.03 -6.62 -10.31
C ILE A 34 9.72 -5.66 -11.29
N PHE A 35 8.98 -5.11 -12.26
CA PHE A 35 9.51 -4.13 -13.21
C PHE A 35 10.07 -2.89 -12.51
N CYS A 36 9.31 -2.30 -11.57
CA CYS A 36 9.75 -1.13 -10.82
C CYS A 36 11.06 -1.38 -10.06
N PHE A 37 11.24 -2.59 -9.50
CA PHE A 37 12.44 -2.91 -8.73
C PHE A 37 13.63 -3.36 -9.59
N THR A 38 13.41 -3.84 -10.81
CA THR A 38 14.50 -4.25 -11.73
C THR A 38 15.00 -3.11 -12.60
N THR A 39 14.23 -2.07 -12.83
CA THR A 39 14.59 -0.97 -13.75
C THR A 39 15.28 0.16 -13.01
N TYR A 40 16.44 0.61 -13.51
CA TYR A 40 17.22 1.72 -12.94
C TYR A 40 17.00 3.03 -13.69
N SER A 41 16.65 3.00 -14.97
CA SER A 41 16.45 4.22 -15.75
C SER A 41 15.15 4.95 -15.34
N PRO A 42 15.19 6.28 -15.20
CA PRO A 42 14.03 7.04 -14.70
C PRO A 42 12.92 7.17 -15.74
N LEU A 43 13.21 7.14 -17.05
CA LEU A 43 12.23 7.32 -18.11
C LEU A 43 11.11 6.27 -18.11
N PRO A 44 11.40 4.95 -18.15
CA PRO A 44 10.34 3.94 -18.10
C PRO A 44 9.59 3.93 -16.76
N LEU A 45 10.27 4.27 -15.66
CA LEU A 45 9.61 4.42 -14.35
C LEU A 45 8.63 5.59 -14.34
N LEU A 46 8.98 6.71 -14.97
CA LEU A 46 8.08 7.86 -15.16
C LEU A 46 6.86 7.45 -16.01
N ALA A 47 7.04 6.68 -17.06
CA ALA A 47 5.93 6.19 -17.88
C ALA A 47 4.96 5.32 -17.06
N VAL A 48 5.47 4.40 -16.23
CA VAL A 48 4.63 3.58 -15.33
C VAL A 48 3.93 4.44 -14.28
N PHE A 49 4.61 5.45 -13.75
CA PHE A 49 4.01 6.39 -12.80
C PHE A 49 2.85 7.18 -13.42
N LEU A 50 3.06 7.76 -14.60
CA LEU A 50 2.00 8.46 -15.34
C LEU A 50 0.84 7.54 -15.70
N PHE A 51 1.12 6.30 -16.11
CA PHE A 51 0.10 5.30 -16.37
C PHE A 51 -0.71 4.96 -15.11
N SER A 52 -0.07 4.81 -13.94
CA SER A 52 -0.76 4.56 -12.69
C SER A 52 -1.65 5.74 -12.25
N ILE A 53 -1.21 6.98 -12.49
CA ILE A 53 -2.03 8.18 -12.28
C ILE A 53 -3.22 8.21 -13.24
N LEU A 54 -3.02 7.86 -14.51
CA LEU A 54 -4.12 7.77 -15.49
C LEU A 54 -5.19 6.77 -15.05
N ILE A 55 -4.79 5.61 -14.55
CA ILE A 55 -5.71 4.63 -13.95
C ILE A 55 -6.48 5.25 -12.77
N ALA A 56 -5.80 5.97 -11.90
CA ALA A 56 -6.44 6.62 -10.75
C ALA A 56 -7.44 7.71 -11.15
N LEU A 57 -7.14 8.48 -12.20
CA LEU A 57 -8.03 9.50 -12.76
C LEU A 57 -9.28 8.87 -13.38
N THR A 58 -9.11 7.86 -14.23
CA THR A 58 -10.23 7.16 -14.88
C THR A 58 -11.10 6.41 -13.87
N SER A 59 -10.52 5.98 -12.78
CA SER A 59 -11.21 5.30 -11.68
C SER A 59 -11.91 6.25 -10.69
N LYS A 60 -11.73 7.58 -10.86
CA LYS A 60 -12.29 8.63 -9.97
C LYS A 60 -11.84 8.51 -8.50
N ILE A 61 -10.68 7.91 -8.25
CA ILE A 61 -10.11 7.72 -6.92
C ILE A 61 -8.97 8.71 -6.60
N ILE A 62 -8.75 9.71 -7.46
CA ILE A 62 -7.60 10.62 -7.34
C ILE A 62 -7.58 11.37 -5.99
N LYS A 63 -8.73 11.79 -5.46
CA LYS A 63 -8.80 12.52 -4.18
C LYS A 63 -8.34 11.68 -2.98
N PRO A 64 -8.89 10.47 -2.72
CA PRO A 64 -8.41 9.63 -1.64
C PRO A 64 -6.98 9.14 -1.87
N LEU A 65 -6.59 8.86 -3.11
CA LEU A 65 -5.23 8.47 -3.46
C LEU A 65 -4.23 9.59 -3.16
N ALA A 66 -4.51 10.83 -3.59
CA ALA A 66 -3.65 11.98 -3.32
C ALA A 66 -3.45 12.22 -1.81
N LYS A 67 -4.51 12.03 -1.00
CA LYS A 67 -4.40 12.14 0.46
C LYS A 67 -3.46 11.08 1.05
N ILE A 68 -3.53 9.85 0.54
CA ILE A 68 -2.64 8.77 0.99
C ILE A 68 -1.21 9.05 0.53
N LEU A 69 -1.00 9.43 -0.74
CA LEU A 69 0.32 9.77 -1.26
C LEU A 69 0.97 10.91 -0.47
N LEU A 70 0.17 11.91 -0.05
CA LEU A 70 0.66 13.01 0.76
C LEU A 70 1.17 12.54 2.13
N ILE A 71 0.53 11.53 2.75
CA ILE A 71 1.01 10.92 4.01
C ILE A 71 2.36 10.22 3.81
N PHE A 72 2.62 9.68 2.62
CA PHE A 72 3.88 9.00 2.29
C PHE A 72 4.95 9.94 1.71
N THR A 73 4.60 11.20 1.45
CA THR A 73 5.55 12.23 0.95
C THR A 73 6.82 12.36 1.82
N PRO A 74 6.80 12.28 3.17
CA PRO A 74 8.02 12.37 3.96
C PRO A 74 8.99 11.24 3.69
N ILE A 75 8.48 10.03 3.41
CA ILE A 75 9.32 8.87 3.10
C ILE A 75 9.99 9.08 1.74
N THR A 76 9.24 9.54 0.72
CA THR A 76 9.80 9.82 -0.61
C THR A 76 10.77 11.00 -0.58
N ALA A 77 10.50 12.03 0.21
CA ALA A 77 11.41 13.16 0.39
C ALA A 77 12.71 12.76 1.11
N SER A 78 12.63 11.87 2.11
CA SER A 78 13.83 11.37 2.80
C SER A 78 14.76 10.59 1.87
N ILE A 79 14.22 9.88 0.88
CA ILE A 79 15.03 9.18 -0.13
C ILE A 79 15.89 10.17 -0.91
N ILE A 80 15.31 11.31 -1.33
CA ILE A 80 16.06 12.35 -2.07
C ILE A 80 17.20 12.89 -1.20
N VAL A 81 16.92 13.23 0.06
CA VAL A 81 17.92 13.79 0.96
C VAL A 81 19.05 12.80 1.25
N ILE A 82 18.70 11.57 1.63
CA ILE A 82 19.70 10.55 2.00
C ILE A 82 20.56 10.17 0.81
N GLN A 83 19.97 9.94 -0.35
CA GLN A 83 20.71 9.52 -1.53
C GLN A 83 21.56 10.64 -2.16
N SER A 84 21.18 11.91 -1.95
CA SER A 84 21.97 13.04 -2.39
C SER A 84 23.22 13.25 -1.51
N LEU A 85 23.12 12.93 -0.22
CA LEU A 85 24.23 13.06 0.74
C LEU A 85 25.13 11.82 0.79
N ALA A 86 24.55 10.64 0.68
CA ALA A 86 25.24 9.35 0.77
C ALA A 86 24.75 8.41 -0.35
N PRO A 87 25.20 8.61 -1.58
CA PRO A 87 24.75 7.81 -2.72
C PRO A 87 25.20 6.36 -2.59
N ALA A 88 24.23 5.42 -2.54
CA ALA A 88 24.51 3.99 -2.40
C ALA A 88 25.24 3.36 -3.61
N ILE A 89 25.18 4.02 -4.78
CA ILE A 89 25.77 3.51 -6.03
C ILE A 89 27.24 3.87 -6.20
N CYS A 90 27.69 4.98 -5.62
CA CYS A 90 28.99 5.54 -6.00
C CYS A 90 30.20 4.82 -5.38
N GLY A 91 30.09 4.08 -4.31
CA GLY A 91 31.28 3.53 -3.63
C GLY A 91 32.35 4.63 -3.43
N ASN A 92 33.57 4.36 -3.94
CA ASN A 92 34.69 5.30 -3.84
C ASN A 92 34.91 6.18 -5.10
N HIS A 93 34.03 6.13 -6.09
CA HIS A 93 34.18 6.79 -7.39
C HIS A 93 32.99 7.70 -7.75
N CYS A 94 32.51 8.48 -6.79
CA CYS A 94 31.58 9.58 -7.09
C CYS A 94 32.31 10.71 -7.82
N GLY A 95 31.65 11.30 -8.82
CA GLY A 95 32.12 12.51 -9.49
C GLY A 95 32.35 13.67 -8.52
N THR A 96 32.77 14.82 -9.04
CA THR A 96 33.08 15.99 -8.21
C THR A 96 31.86 16.40 -7.37
N PRO A 97 31.98 16.43 -6.03
CA PRO A 97 30.89 16.82 -5.17
C PRO A 97 30.59 18.30 -5.34
N LEU A 98 29.31 18.64 -5.41
CA LEU A 98 28.84 20.01 -5.37
C LEU A 98 28.73 20.44 -3.89
N ALA A 99 29.55 21.39 -3.47
CA ALA A 99 29.49 21.90 -2.11
C ALA A 99 28.31 22.86 -1.93
N VAL A 100 27.35 22.48 -1.09
CA VAL A 100 26.24 23.36 -0.68
C VAL A 100 26.35 23.57 0.82
N GLY A 101 27.04 24.64 1.19
CA GLY A 101 27.36 24.89 2.61
C GLY A 101 28.22 23.76 3.20
N PRO A 102 27.81 23.17 4.36
CA PRO A 102 28.52 22.05 4.98
C PRO A 102 28.28 20.69 4.32
N PHE A 103 27.38 20.61 3.33
CA PHE A 103 26.99 19.36 2.68
C PHE A 103 27.63 19.19 1.30
N HIS A 104 28.05 18.00 1.00
CA HIS A 104 28.55 17.59 -0.30
C HIS A 104 27.46 16.81 -1.05
N ILE A 105 26.94 17.37 -2.13
CA ILE A 105 25.87 16.76 -2.94
C ILE A 105 26.50 16.16 -4.19
N TYR A 106 26.14 14.91 -4.48
CA TYR A 106 26.58 14.20 -5.68
C TYR A 106 25.48 14.20 -6.73
N SER A 107 25.76 14.69 -7.94
CA SER A 107 24.78 14.73 -9.04
C SER A 107 24.32 13.33 -9.44
N GLU A 108 25.21 12.35 -9.37
CA GLU A 108 24.90 10.94 -9.60
C GLU A 108 23.98 10.36 -8.53
N GLY A 109 24.18 10.74 -7.26
CA GLY A 109 23.30 10.41 -6.15
C GLY A 109 21.88 10.96 -6.35
N LEU A 110 21.76 12.17 -6.88
CA LEU A 110 20.47 12.80 -7.15
C LEU A 110 19.73 12.07 -8.29
N SER A 111 20.42 11.70 -9.38
CA SER A 111 19.80 10.93 -10.48
C SER A 111 19.27 9.57 -9.98
N HIS A 112 20.03 8.91 -9.12
CA HIS A 112 19.63 7.67 -8.48
C HIS A 112 18.47 7.87 -7.50
N ALA A 113 18.48 8.98 -6.73
CA ALA A 113 17.38 9.35 -5.84
C ALA A 113 16.06 9.50 -6.58
N ILE A 114 16.07 10.16 -7.74
CA ILE A 114 14.89 10.33 -8.59
C ILE A 114 14.37 8.97 -9.08
N SER A 115 15.25 8.11 -9.54
CA SER A 115 14.87 6.76 -9.99
C SER A 115 14.25 5.95 -8.85
N LEU A 116 14.81 5.99 -7.64
CA LEU A 116 14.25 5.35 -6.46
C LEU A 116 12.90 5.96 -6.04
N MET A 117 12.80 7.27 -6.05
CA MET A 117 11.55 7.96 -5.75
C MET A 117 10.44 7.57 -6.74
N LEU A 118 10.73 7.58 -8.04
CA LEU A 118 9.78 7.16 -9.07
C LEU A 118 9.38 5.70 -8.92
N ARG A 119 10.32 4.82 -8.56
CA ARG A 119 10.10 3.41 -8.31
C ARG A 119 9.09 3.20 -7.18
N VAL A 120 9.35 3.82 -6.03
CA VAL A 120 8.48 3.73 -4.85
C VAL A 120 7.12 4.37 -5.14
N ALA A 121 7.10 5.56 -5.75
CA ALA A 121 5.87 6.27 -6.07
C ALA A 121 4.99 5.51 -7.07
N SER A 122 5.58 4.91 -8.12
CA SER A 122 4.83 4.14 -9.12
C SER A 122 4.18 2.90 -8.50
N PHE A 123 4.96 2.10 -7.79
CA PHE A 123 4.46 0.89 -7.13
C PHE A 123 3.40 1.22 -6.09
N GLN A 124 3.66 2.21 -5.26
CA GLN A 124 2.73 2.67 -4.21
C GLN A 124 1.41 3.18 -4.79
N THR A 125 1.47 4.00 -5.84
CA THR A 125 0.26 4.52 -6.51
C THR A 125 -0.59 3.38 -7.05
N MET A 126 0.03 2.39 -7.70
CA MET A 126 -0.65 1.23 -8.25
C MET A 126 -1.23 0.31 -7.16
N ALA A 127 -0.47 0.08 -6.08
CA ALA A 127 -0.92 -0.72 -4.94
C ALA A 127 -2.12 -0.07 -4.23
N PHE A 128 -2.07 1.24 -3.97
CA PHE A 128 -3.20 1.94 -3.36
C PHE A 128 -4.41 2.05 -4.29
N ALA A 129 -4.20 2.19 -5.60
CA ALA A 129 -5.30 2.12 -6.56
C ALA A 129 -6.03 0.78 -6.48
N LEU A 130 -5.31 -0.33 -6.33
CA LEU A 130 -5.89 -1.65 -6.12
C LEU A 130 -6.67 -1.72 -4.80
N ILE A 131 -6.07 -1.29 -3.68
CA ILE A 131 -6.68 -1.33 -2.35
C ILE A 131 -7.96 -0.49 -2.30
N LEU A 132 -7.94 0.72 -2.85
CA LEU A 132 -9.08 1.63 -2.86
C LEU A 132 -10.23 1.15 -3.76
N THR A 133 -9.94 0.40 -4.82
CA THR A 133 -10.95 -0.08 -5.79
C THR A 133 -11.42 -1.50 -5.54
N THR A 134 -10.83 -2.22 -4.58
CA THR A 134 -11.16 -3.63 -4.35
C THR A 134 -11.63 -3.84 -2.93
N HIS A 135 -12.84 -4.40 -2.78
CA HIS A 135 -13.31 -4.76 -1.45
C HIS A 135 -12.61 -6.04 -0.97
N PRO A 136 -12.13 -6.11 0.27
CA PRO A 136 -11.41 -7.29 0.78
C PRO A 136 -12.17 -8.60 0.58
N SER A 137 -13.51 -8.61 0.77
CA SER A 137 -14.32 -9.81 0.58
C SER A 137 -14.39 -10.29 -0.88
N ASP A 138 -14.27 -9.38 -1.86
CA ASP A 138 -14.26 -9.75 -3.29
C ASP A 138 -12.92 -10.36 -3.65
N LEU A 139 -11.85 -9.85 -3.06
CA LEU A 139 -10.51 -10.42 -3.19
C LEU A 139 -10.49 -11.89 -2.75
N PHE A 140 -11.02 -12.19 -1.56
CA PHE A 140 -11.03 -13.57 -1.07
C PHE A 140 -12.00 -14.47 -1.84
N ALA A 141 -13.14 -13.93 -2.30
CA ALA A 141 -14.05 -14.67 -3.17
C ALA A 141 -13.40 -15.03 -4.51
N SER A 142 -12.55 -14.15 -5.04
CA SER A 142 -11.79 -14.43 -6.27
C SER A 142 -10.60 -15.37 -6.05
N LEU A 143 -9.92 -15.31 -4.89
CA LEU A 143 -8.88 -16.26 -4.50
C LEU A 143 -9.43 -17.71 -4.38
N ALA A 144 -10.67 -17.87 -3.92
CA ALA A 144 -11.31 -19.18 -3.85
C ALA A 144 -11.37 -19.86 -5.22
N ARG A 145 -11.49 -19.10 -6.31
CA ARG A 145 -11.47 -19.63 -7.69
C ARG A 145 -10.07 -20.08 -8.14
N MET A 146 -9.01 -19.53 -7.53
CA MET A 146 -7.62 -19.92 -7.82
C MET A 146 -7.18 -21.23 -7.14
N ARG A 147 -8.14 -22.07 -6.74
CA ARG A 147 -7.89 -23.36 -6.05
C ARG A 147 -7.20 -23.24 -4.69
N VAL A 148 -7.31 -22.08 -4.04
CA VAL A 148 -6.87 -21.97 -2.64
C VAL A 148 -7.73 -22.92 -1.79
N PRO A 149 -7.15 -23.70 -0.86
CA PRO A 149 -7.90 -24.60 0.00
C PRO A 149 -9.07 -23.91 0.68
N TYR A 150 -10.26 -24.52 0.62
CA TYR A 150 -11.50 -23.93 1.15
C TYR A 150 -11.37 -23.47 2.61
N LEU A 151 -10.66 -24.26 3.43
CA LEU A 151 -10.45 -23.97 4.85
C LEU A 151 -9.73 -22.61 5.04
N ILE A 152 -8.65 -22.40 4.30
CA ILE A 152 -7.87 -21.15 4.39
C ILE A 152 -8.73 -19.94 3.97
N ASN A 153 -9.42 -20.06 2.86
CA ASN A 153 -10.28 -18.97 2.36
C ASN A 153 -11.44 -18.67 3.34
N PHE A 154 -12.02 -19.71 3.94
CA PHE A 154 -13.04 -19.55 4.97
C PHE A 154 -12.48 -18.85 6.22
N MET A 155 -11.32 -19.30 6.73
CA MET A 155 -10.69 -18.70 7.92
C MET A 155 -10.42 -17.20 7.72
N ILE A 156 -9.83 -16.81 6.59
CA ILE A 156 -9.52 -15.42 6.29
C ILE A 156 -10.82 -14.59 6.16
N SER A 157 -11.80 -15.10 5.42
CA SER A 157 -13.07 -14.40 5.23
C SER A 157 -13.81 -14.19 6.56
N MET A 158 -13.79 -15.19 7.42
CA MET A 158 -14.43 -15.14 8.75
C MET A 158 -13.70 -14.16 9.67
N THR A 159 -12.37 -14.17 9.68
CA THR A 159 -11.56 -13.23 10.46
C THR A 159 -11.88 -11.79 10.08
N LEU A 160 -11.97 -11.47 8.78
CA LEU A 160 -12.31 -10.12 8.34
C LEU A 160 -13.72 -9.69 8.75
N GLN A 161 -14.67 -10.62 8.78
CA GLN A 161 -16.03 -10.33 9.24
C GLN A 161 -16.09 -10.12 10.75
N LEU A 162 -15.21 -10.77 11.52
CA LEU A 162 -15.15 -10.62 12.96
C LEU A 162 -14.51 -9.30 13.41
N VAL A 163 -13.61 -8.70 12.60
CA VAL A 163 -12.95 -7.44 12.96
C VAL A 163 -13.94 -6.33 13.35
N PRO A 164 -14.96 -5.97 12.54
CA PRO A 164 -15.91 -4.92 12.92
C PRO A 164 -16.79 -5.31 14.12
N VAL A 165 -17.01 -6.60 14.33
CA VAL A 165 -17.77 -7.09 15.48
C VAL A 165 -16.95 -6.92 16.75
N LEU A 166 -15.68 -7.33 16.75
CA LEU A 166 -14.76 -7.12 17.88
C LEU A 166 -14.53 -5.64 18.18
N GLN A 167 -14.44 -4.79 17.16
CA GLN A 167 -14.33 -3.36 17.36
C GLN A 167 -15.53 -2.78 18.14
N ARG A 168 -16.75 -3.21 17.84
CA ARG A 168 -17.95 -2.80 18.58
C ARG A 168 -17.91 -3.32 20.02
N GLU A 169 -17.50 -4.55 20.23
CA GLU A 169 -17.38 -5.15 21.56
C GLU A 169 -16.36 -4.42 22.43
N VAL A 170 -15.19 -4.11 21.88
CA VAL A 170 -14.19 -3.26 22.56
C VAL A 170 -14.78 -1.91 22.96
N GLN A 171 -15.53 -1.26 22.08
CA GLN A 171 -16.17 0.02 22.37
C GLN A 171 -17.20 -0.08 23.52
N LEU A 172 -17.99 -1.14 23.53
CA LEU A 172 -18.97 -1.41 24.60
C LEU A 172 -18.28 -1.66 25.93
N VAL A 173 -17.25 -2.49 25.96
CA VAL A 173 -16.45 -2.76 27.17
C VAL A 173 -15.80 -1.49 27.70
N LEU A 174 -15.17 -0.69 26.82
CA LEU A 174 -14.56 0.59 27.20
C LEU A 174 -15.61 1.57 27.75
N ALA A 175 -16.80 1.65 27.15
CA ALA A 175 -17.88 2.47 27.68
C ALA A 175 -18.31 2.01 29.09
N ALA A 176 -18.48 0.71 29.30
CA ALA A 176 -18.82 0.13 30.59
C ALA A 176 -17.74 0.39 31.66
N GLN A 177 -16.45 0.26 31.29
CA GLN A 177 -15.37 0.54 32.22
C GLN A 177 -15.29 2.03 32.59
N ARG A 178 -15.52 2.93 31.64
CA ARG A 178 -15.64 4.37 31.93
C ARG A 178 -16.77 4.70 32.88
N SER A 179 -17.93 4.06 32.75
CA SER A 179 -19.07 4.20 33.66
C SER A 179 -18.74 3.71 35.09
N ARG A 180 -17.83 2.73 35.21
CA ARG A 180 -17.30 2.25 36.51
C ARG A 180 -16.19 3.11 37.10
N GLY A 181 -15.95 4.29 36.55
CA GLY A 181 -14.99 5.26 37.08
C GLY A 181 -13.56 5.08 36.57
N MET A 182 -13.33 4.33 35.49
CA MET A 182 -12.02 4.23 34.86
C MET A 182 -11.59 5.61 34.33
N LYS A 183 -10.58 6.19 34.96
CA LYS A 183 -9.98 7.48 34.58
C LYS A 183 -8.78 7.20 33.68
N GLY A 184 -8.73 7.84 32.51
CA GLY A 184 -7.57 7.83 31.63
C GLY A 184 -7.85 7.24 30.24
N THR A 185 -7.11 7.77 29.28
CA THR A 185 -6.99 7.29 27.92
C THR A 185 -5.55 6.84 27.75
N GLY A 186 -5.29 5.56 27.55
CA GLY A 186 -3.95 5.04 27.37
C GLY A 186 -3.79 3.60 27.82
N PHE A 187 -2.53 3.16 28.00
CA PHE A 187 -2.20 1.78 28.37
C PHE A 187 -2.87 1.33 29.68
N GLY A 188 -3.07 2.22 30.66
CA GLY A 188 -3.75 1.92 31.92
C GLY A 188 -5.23 1.54 31.77
N SER A 189 -5.89 1.94 30.68
CA SER A 189 -7.29 1.58 30.37
C SER A 189 -7.41 0.30 29.53
N ILE A 190 -6.33 -0.07 28.83
CA ILE A 190 -6.32 -1.25 27.96
C ILE A 190 -6.32 -2.54 28.77
N VAL A 191 -5.51 -2.62 29.83
CA VAL A 191 -5.34 -3.84 30.63
C VAL A 191 -6.64 -4.30 31.29
N PRO A 192 -7.43 -3.46 32.00
CA PRO A 192 -8.71 -3.87 32.59
C PRO A 192 -9.78 -4.22 31.54
N SER A 193 -9.66 -3.68 30.33
CA SER A 193 -10.60 -3.92 29.24
C SER A 193 -10.27 -5.17 28.43
N PHE A 194 -9.01 -5.61 28.45
CA PHE A 194 -8.54 -6.75 27.67
C PHE A 194 -9.19 -8.06 28.12
N VAL A 195 -9.29 -8.32 29.41
CA VAL A 195 -9.83 -9.58 29.93
C VAL A 195 -11.30 -9.77 29.53
N PRO A 196 -12.22 -8.79 29.73
CA PRO A 196 -13.60 -8.93 29.28
C PRO A 196 -13.74 -9.10 27.76
N VAL A 197 -12.96 -8.38 26.97
CA VAL A 197 -12.94 -8.52 25.51
C VAL A 197 -12.46 -9.89 25.08
N ALA A 198 -11.38 -10.39 25.68
CA ALA A 198 -10.84 -11.72 25.38
C ALA A 198 -11.84 -12.83 25.76
N ALA A 199 -12.49 -12.71 26.93
CA ALA A 199 -13.52 -13.68 27.35
C ALA A 199 -14.71 -13.70 26.36
N GLY A 200 -15.23 -12.54 25.97
CA GLY A 200 -16.30 -12.44 24.96
C GLY A 200 -15.88 -12.97 23.60
N ALA A 201 -14.63 -12.74 23.19
CA ALA A 201 -14.11 -13.30 21.95
C ALA A 201 -14.05 -14.85 21.97
N VAL A 202 -13.62 -15.45 23.09
CA VAL A 202 -13.58 -16.92 23.26
C VAL A 202 -14.98 -17.51 23.23
N GLU A 203 -15.92 -16.92 23.95
CA GLU A 203 -17.32 -17.35 23.94
C GLU A 203 -17.92 -17.32 22.52
N ARG A 204 -17.66 -16.26 21.78
CA ARG A 204 -18.10 -16.13 20.39
C ARG A 204 -17.50 -17.22 19.48
N VAL A 205 -16.20 -17.52 19.65
CA VAL A 205 -15.56 -18.60 18.88
C VAL A 205 -16.21 -19.96 19.18
N GLN A 206 -16.56 -20.24 20.46
CA GLN A 206 -17.28 -21.46 20.84
C GLN A 206 -18.66 -21.55 20.19
N GLN A 207 -19.43 -20.44 20.24
CA GLN A 207 -20.74 -20.37 19.60
C GLN A 207 -20.66 -20.56 18.07
N LEU A 208 -19.65 -19.96 17.44
CA LEU A 208 -19.36 -20.17 16.01
C LEU A 208 -19.01 -21.61 15.71
N ALA A 209 -18.16 -22.25 16.52
CA ALA A 209 -17.78 -23.66 16.34
C ALA A 209 -19.01 -24.58 16.39
N ILE A 210 -19.86 -24.45 17.41
CA ILE A 210 -21.11 -25.20 17.55
C ILE A 210 -22.04 -24.97 16.35
N SER A 211 -22.18 -23.72 15.92
CA SER A 211 -22.99 -23.37 14.75
C SER A 211 -22.44 -23.96 13.44
N LEU A 212 -21.13 -24.04 13.28
CA LEU A 212 -20.50 -24.65 12.11
C LEU A 212 -20.63 -26.17 12.11
N GLU A 213 -20.44 -26.81 13.27
CA GLU A 213 -20.64 -28.25 13.43
C GLU A 213 -22.10 -28.65 13.12
N SER A 214 -23.09 -27.91 13.63
CA SER A 214 -24.50 -28.16 13.34
C SER A 214 -24.87 -28.04 11.86
N ARG A 215 -24.07 -27.26 11.09
CA ARG A 215 -24.20 -27.12 9.64
C ARG A 215 -23.32 -28.08 8.85
N ALA A 216 -22.77 -29.10 9.48
CA ALA A 216 -21.87 -30.08 8.89
C ALA A 216 -20.64 -29.45 8.19
N PHE A 217 -20.07 -28.39 8.80
CA PHE A 217 -18.86 -27.79 8.29
C PHE A 217 -17.71 -28.82 8.30
N GLY A 218 -16.91 -28.87 7.23
CA GLY A 218 -15.86 -29.88 7.09
C GLY A 218 -16.30 -31.18 6.44
N SER A 219 -17.61 -31.41 6.23
CA SER A 219 -18.10 -32.62 5.55
C SER A 219 -17.53 -32.72 4.12
N LYS A 220 -17.36 -33.94 3.64
CA LYS A 220 -16.95 -34.25 2.25
C LYS A 220 -18.10 -33.85 1.30
N GLY A 221 -17.80 -33.11 0.24
CA GLY A 221 -18.79 -32.72 -0.77
C GLY A 221 -18.41 -31.46 -1.53
N VAL A 222 -19.14 -31.17 -2.57
CA VAL A 222 -18.95 -29.97 -3.40
C VAL A 222 -19.39 -28.75 -2.58
N LYS A 223 -18.47 -27.82 -2.38
CA LYS A 223 -18.75 -26.56 -1.66
C LYS A 223 -19.29 -25.52 -2.64
N THR A 224 -20.41 -24.92 -2.30
CA THR A 224 -21.01 -23.80 -3.06
C THR A 224 -20.71 -22.47 -2.40
N SER A 225 -20.41 -21.45 -3.20
CA SER A 225 -20.19 -20.10 -2.68
C SER A 225 -21.43 -19.23 -2.95
N TYR A 226 -21.95 -18.59 -1.92
CA TYR A 226 -23.04 -17.64 -2.03
C TYR A 226 -22.59 -16.36 -2.75
N ARG A 227 -21.39 -15.86 -2.43
CA ARG A 227 -20.84 -14.64 -3.06
C ARG A 227 -20.10 -15.02 -4.33
N ARG A 228 -20.70 -14.67 -5.46
CA ARG A 228 -20.06 -14.83 -6.76
C ARG A 228 -19.57 -13.46 -7.22
N VAL A 229 -18.28 -13.33 -7.46
CA VAL A 229 -17.71 -12.18 -8.15
C VAL A 229 -17.88 -12.46 -9.65
N PRO A 230 -18.64 -11.63 -10.38
CA PRO A 230 -18.79 -11.83 -11.82
C PRO A 230 -17.42 -11.67 -12.50
N SER A 231 -16.98 -12.68 -13.21
CA SER A 231 -15.78 -12.62 -14.06
C SER A 231 -16.23 -12.76 -15.50
N GLY A 232 -15.95 -11.73 -16.27
CA GLY A 232 -16.26 -11.72 -17.72
C GLY A 232 -15.01 -12.06 -18.56
N PRO A 233 -15.19 -12.37 -19.85
CA PRO A 233 -14.07 -12.52 -20.78
C PRO A 233 -13.21 -11.25 -20.88
N PHE A 234 -13.80 -10.09 -20.61
CA PHE A 234 -13.08 -8.81 -20.51
C PHE A 234 -12.06 -8.79 -19.38
N ASP A 235 -12.41 -9.35 -18.22
CA ASP A 235 -11.50 -9.41 -17.06
C ASP A 235 -10.29 -10.31 -17.36
N LEU A 236 -10.54 -11.45 -18.04
CA LEU A 236 -9.48 -12.34 -18.47
C LEU A 236 -8.57 -11.64 -19.50
N PHE A 237 -9.15 -10.96 -20.49
CA PHE A 237 -8.38 -10.22 -21.49
C PHE A 237 -7.50 -9.14 -20.84
N VAL A 238 -8.06 -8.33 -19.95
CA VAL A 238 -7.33 -7.30 -19.22
C VAL A 238 -6.24 -7.91 -18.33
N GLY A 239 -6.52 -9.01 -17.65
CA GLY A 239 -5.52 -9.72 -16.82
C GLY A 239 -4.35 -10.26 -17.64
N VAL A 240 -4.63 -10.92 -18.77
CA VAL A 240 -3.60 -11.45 -19.69
C VAL A 240 -2.78 -10.31 -20.30
N LEU A 241 -3.45 -9.25 -20.73
CA LEU A 241 -2.76 -8.05 -21.27
C LEU A 241 -1.83 -7.45 -20.20
N GLY A 242 -2.26 -7.40 -18.94
CA GLY A 242 -1.44 -6.90 -17.84
C GLY A 242 -0.19 -7.76 -17.61
N ILE A 243 -0.36 -9.08 -17.54
CA ILE A 243 0.77 -10.00 -17.39
C ILE A 243 1.74 -9.86 -18.58
N THR A 244 1.25 -9.92 -19.80
CA THR A 244 2.11 -9.89 -20.99
C THR A 244 2.86 -8.57 -21.13
N THR A 245 2.19 -7.43 -20.95
CA THR A 245 2.85 -6.12 -21.04
C THR A 245 3.88 -5.91 -19.94
N MET A 246 3.54 -6.25 -18.71
CA MET A 246 4.45 -6.05 -17.57
C MET A 246 5.60 -7.07 -17.57
N THR A 247 5.38 -8.32 -18.01
CA THR A 247 6.47 -9.28 -18.19
C THR A 247 7.40 -8.89 -19.34
N ALA A 248 6.87 -8.37 -20.44
CA ALA A 248 7.70 -7.83 -21.52
C ALA A 248 8.56 -6.65 -21.05
N LEU A 249 7.99 -5.75 -20.24
CA LEU A 249 8.73 -4.64 -19.64
C LEU A 249 9.78 -5.13 -18.64
N THR A 250 9.48 -6.14 -17.82
CA THR A 250 10.47 -6.72 -16.89
C THR A 250 11.62 -7.40 -17.60
N THR A 251 11.37 -8.16 -18.67
CA THR A 251 12.42 -8.79 -19.48
C THR A 251 13.29 -7.74 -20.17
N TYR A 252 12.68 -6.65 -20.66
CA TYR A 252 13.43 -5.52 -21.19
C TYR A 252 14.30 -4.85 -20.12
N GLY A 253 13.75 -4.62 -18.92
CA GLY A 253 14.49 -4.06 -17.78
C GLY A 253 15.67 -4.94 -17.36
N LEU A 254 15.49 -6.26 -17.33
CA LEU A 254 16.54 -7.22 -17.00
C LEU A 254 17.62 -7.29 -18.09
N ALA A 255 17.23 -7.27 -19.37
CA ALA A 255 18.18 -7.28 -20.48
C ALA A 255 19.10 -6.04 -20.48
N ASN A 256 18.57 -4.90 -20.05
CA ASN A 256 19.30 -3.63 -19.98
C ASN A 256 19.86 -3.32 -18.57
N TRP A 257 19.83 -4.28 -17.65
CA TRP A 257 20.24 -4.07 -16.26
C TRP A 257 21.62 -3.44 -16.09
N GLY A 258 22.61 -3.93 -16.84
CA GLY A 258 24.00 -3.42 -16.77
C GLY A 258 24.19 -2.07 -17.47
N GLN A 259 23.39 -1.75 -18.50
CA GLN A 259 23.56 -0.53 -19.29
C GLN A 259 22.85 0.68 -18.66
N SER A 260 21.73 0.45 -17.98
CA SER A 260 20.94 1.51 -17.35
C SER A 260 21.62 2.17 -16.14
N ALA A 261 22.55 1.45 -15.51
CA ALA A 261 23.32 1.98 -14.39
C ALA A 261 24.44 2.94 -14.83
N SER A 262 24.81 2.94 -16.12
CA SER A 262 25.98 3.66 -16.64
C SER A 262 25.67 5.04 -17.25
N THR A 263 24.40 5.43 -17.37
CA THR A 263 24.02 6.76 -17.88
C THR A 263 23.27 7.55 -16.79
N PRO A 264 23.98 8.16 -15.83
CA PRO A 264 23.36 9.05 -14.86
C PRO A 264 22.83 10.28 -15.59
N LEU A 265 21.62 10.72 -15.20
CA LEU A 265 21.13 12.03 -15.63
C LEU A 265 22.07 13.11 -15.08
N GLN A 266 22.72 13.84 -15.95
CA GLN A 266 23.50 15.00 -15.54
C GLN A 266 22.54 16.17 -15.31
N PHE A 267 22.42 16.60 -14.08
CA PHE A 267 21.66 17.79 -13.73
C PHE A 267 22.61 18.98 -13.62
N ASP A 268 22.15 20.13 -14.11
CA ASP A 268 22.82 21.39 -13.82
C ASP A 268 22.93 21.57 -12.30
N PRO A 269 24.09 22.05 -11.79
CA PRO A 269 24.33 22.19 -10.36
C PRO A 269 23.25 23.01 -9.65
N LEU A 270 22.68 23.99 -10.35
CA LEU A 270 21.61 24.83 -9.84
C LEU A 270 20.29 24.05 -9.66
N VAL A 271 19.94 23.16 -10.59
CA VAL A 271 18.77 22.29 -10.51
C VAL A 271 18.95 21.25 -9.42
N ALA A 272 20.15 20.67 -9.30
CA ALA A 272 20.46 19.70 -8.27
C ALA A 272 20.32 20.30 -6.85
N THR A 273 20.85 21.50 -6.63
CA THR A 273 20.71 22.20 -5.35
C THR A 273 19.26 22.57 -5.04
N ALA A 274 18.50 23.03 -6.02
CA ALA A 274 17.09 23.37 -5.86
C ALA A 274 16.26 22.13 -5.47
N MET A 275 16.48 20.99 -6.11
CA MET A 275 15.78 19.72 -5.79
C MET A 275 16.13 19.21 -4.39
N PHE A 276 17.38 19.31 -4.00
CA PHE A 276 17.83 18.93 -2.66
C PHE A 276 17.19 19.81 -1.58
N LEU A 277 17.22 21.13 -1.75
CA LEU A 277 16.58 22.07 -0.83
C LEU A 277 15.06 21.85 -0.75
N PHE A 278 14.41 21.60 -1.89
CA PHE A 278 12.99 21.25 -1.92
C PHE A 278 12.71 19.97 -1.12
N GLY A 279 13.53 18.94 -1.28
CA GLY A 279 13.45 17.69 -0.51
C GLY A 279 13.54 17.94 1.00
N ILE A 280 14.50 18.77 1.46
CA ILE A 280 14.66 19.16 2.86
C ILE A 280 13.42 19.92 3.36
N ILE A 281 12.94 20.91 2.62
CA ILE A 281 11.78 21.71 3.01
C ILE A 281 10.54 20.82 3.19
N VAL A 282 10.28 19.91 2.26
CA VAL A 282 9.15 18.97 2.34
C VAL A 282 9.34 18.03 3.55
N PHE A 283 10.53 17.48 3.74
CA PHE A 283 10.83 16.55 4.83
C PHE A 283 10.65 17.22 6.20
N VAL A 284 11.25 18.40 6.40
CA VAL A 284 11.13 19.18 7.64
C VAL A 284 9.69 19.64 7.87
N GLY A 285 9.01 20.13 6.82
CA GLY A 285 7.62 20.56 6.91
C GLY A 285 6.69 19.45 7.38
N VAL A 286 6.86 18.24 6.87
CA VAL A 286 6.04 17.08 7.29
C VAL A 286 6.37 16.64 8.72
N ILE A 287 7.64 16.66 9.12
CA ILE A 287 8.03 16.37 10.51
C ILE A 287 7.37 17.37 11.46
N LEU A 288 7.41 18.67 11.14
CA LEU A 288 6.79 19.69 11.96
C LEU A 288 5.27 19.52 12.07
N ILE A 289 4.59 19.16 10.97
CA ILE A 289 3.15 18.85 10.97
C ILE A 289 2.88 17.61 11.84
N ALA A 290 3.69 16.57 11.75
CA ALA A 290 3.55 15.35 12.54
C ALA A 290 3.75 15.64 14.05
N ILE A 291 4.77 16.40 14.40
CA ILE A 291 5.03 16.83 15.78
C ILE A 291 3.86 17.68 16.31
N ARG A 292 3.36 18.63 15.52
CA ARG A 292 2.22 19.45 15.90
C ARG A 292 0.96 18.62 16.12
N ALA A 293 0.71 17.61 15.28
CA ALA A 293 -0.41 16.68 15.45
C ALA A 293 -0.30 15.84 16.73
N LEU A 294 0.92 15.46 17.13
CA LEU A 294 1.18 14.71 18.36
C LEU A 294 1.01 15.58 19.63
N ILE A 295 1.32 16.87 19.57
CA ILE A 295 1.17 17.79 20.70
C ILE A 295 -0.29 18.21 20.90
N THR A 296 -1.09 18.23 19.82
CA THR A 296 -2.51 18.64 19.87
C THR A 296 -3.48 17.48 20.07
N SER A 297 -3.01 16.24 20.07
CA SER A 297 -3.78 15.03 20.42
C SER A 297 -3.66 14.68 21.89
#